data_4b049ce4c0dfbf5a38f304917cdc1fe3
#
_entry.id   4b049ce4c0dfbf5a38f304917cdc1fe3
#
_cell.length_a   1.000
_cell.length_b   1.000
_cell.length_c   1.000
_cell.angle_alpha   90.00
_cell.angle_beta   90.00
_cell.angle_gamma   90.00
#
_symmetry.space_group_name_H-M   'P 1'
#
loop_
_entity.id
_entity.type
_entity.pdbx_description
1 polymer ?
#
loop_
_entity_poly.entity_id
_entity_poly.type
_entity_poly.pdbx_seq_one_letter_code
_entity_poly.pdbx_strand_id
1 'polypeptide(L)'
;MAQILKTKSIYYNDVNLVAQPCKVKSRKDIPVELNRIIVSPMEAIVGKTFALKANELGLTVCLHRFCSIQEQVELYNSLPNKQNVFVSIGLNDWDRVKALNDAGADKWLIDMANGYMHIEIQKCVDKLSDVASVYDLMLGNVHTEKGFQLLSDIKSKFKHDKYIRVGIAGGSPCATNDSTGYNRGPITEIMEIEASNPWDPTSDQVFLNRKPFIIADGGIKNSGYAAKAFGAGADYVMMGGYFSKALEAETHQIGDGTYWGGASHKQQILSTGKAYRHSEGKEVPILDELSSLEKLVDELWGGISSAVSYGGYDTLTNFIGNGVFEIKQNSLPPRRG
;
A
#
# COMPACT_ATOMS: atom_id res chain seq x y z
N MET A 1 -27.23 -16.04 8.00
CA MET A 1 -26.80 -17.37 7.54
C MET A 1 -25.37 -17.27 7.02
N ALA A 2 -24.53 -18.29 7.28
CA ALA A 2 -23.19 -18.36 6.70
C ALA A 2 -23.29 -18.47 5.16
N GLN A 3 -22.34 -17.84 4.46
CA GLN A 3 -22.29 -17.82 3.01
C GLN A 3 -20.93 -18.26 2.52
N ILE A 4 -20.89 -19.08 1.48
CA ILE A 4 -19.67 -19.47 0.78
C ILE A 4 -19.62 -18.73 -0.56
N LEU A 5 -18.59 -17.91 -0.76
CA LEU A 5 -18.32 -17.29 -2.06
C LEU A 5 -17.77 -18.37 -3.02
N LYS A 6 -18.29 -18.41 -4.25
CA LYS A 6 -17.85 -19.38 -5.26
C LYS A 6 -16.61 -18.92 -6.04
N THR A 7 -16.17 -17.70 -5.84
CA THR A 7 -14.98 -17.16 -6.49
C THR A 7 -13.71 -17.83 -5.97
N LYS A 8 -12.80 -18.17 -6.87
CA LYS A 8 -11.50 -18.74 -6.52
C LYS A 8 -10.61 -17.63 -5.94
N SER A 9 -10.07 -17.86 -4.75
CA SER A 9 -9.09 -16.96 -4.13
C SER A 9 -7.72 -17.15 -4.81
N ILE A 10 -7.24 -16.13 -5.53
CA ILE A 10 -6.01 -16.17 -6.34
C ILE A 10 -4.96 -15.25 -5.73
N TYR A 11 -3.82 -15.83 -5.35
CA TYR A 11 -2.66 -15.11 -4.82
C TYR A 11 -1.64 -14.81 -5.93
N TYR A 12 -0.64 -13.96 -5.63
CA TYR A 12 0.43 -13.64 -6.59
C TYR A 12 1.20 -14.88 -7.06
N ASN A 13 1.31 -15.92 -6.23
CA ASN A 13 1.97 -17.17 -6.57
C ASN A 13 1.16 -18.09 -7.49
N ASP A 14 -0.15 -17.92 -7.54
CA ASP A 14 -1.06 -18.81 -8.26
C ASP A 14 -1.14 -18.50 -9.75
N VAL A 15 -0.60 -17.38 -10.18
CA VAL A 15 -0.66 -16.91 -11.56
C VAL A 15 0.69 -16.51 -12.10
N ASN A 16 0.80 -16.52 -13.45
CA ASN A 16 1.86 -15.87 -14.21
C ASN A 16 1.24 -14.81 -15.13
N LEU A 17 2.01 -13.77 -15.45
CA LEU A 17 1.72 -12.89 -16.58
C LEU A 17 2.14 -13.59 -17.87
N VAL A 18 1.34 -13.43 -18.92
CA VAL A 18 1.57 -13.97 -20.25
C VAL A 18 1.99 -12.86 -21.19
N ALA A 19 3.17 -13.01 -21.80
CA ALA A 19 3.72 -12.01 -22.71
C ALA A 19 2.81 -11.76 -23.92
N GLN A 20 2.75 -10.52 -24.36
CA GLN A 20 1.95 -10.05 -25.48
C GLN A 20 2.85 -9.45 -26.57
N PRO A 21 2.37 -9.32 -27.82
CA PRO A 21 3.12 -8.65 -28.89
C PRO A 21 3.53 -7.24 -28.46
N CYS A 22 4.84 -6.95 -28.54
CA CYS A 22 5.42 -5.72 -28.03
C CYS A 22 6.02 -4.85 -29.14
N LYS A 23 5.73 -3.54 -29.09
CA LYS A 23 6.34 -2.54 -29.99
C LYS A 23 7.45 -1.74 -29.30
N VAL A 24 7.62 -1.90 -27.98
CA VAL A 24 8.65 -1.21 -27.20
C VAL A 24 10.00 -1.84 -27.48
N LYS A 25 10.98 -1.06 -27.89
CA LYS A 25 12.32 -1.54 -28.28
C LYS A 25 13.18 -1.88 -27.06
N SER A 26 12.98 -1.15 -25.97
CA SER A 26 13.73 -1.34 -24.73
C SER A 26 12.85 -1.02 -23.51
N ARG A 27 12.99 -1.82 -22.45
CA ARG A 27 12.37 -1.49 -21.14
C ARG A 27 12.79 -0.12 -20.60
N LYS A 28 13.93 0.41 -21.08
CA LYS A 28 14.42 1.74 -20.71
C LYS A 28 13.58 2.88 -21.32
N ASP A 29 12.76 2.56 -22.32
CA ASP A 29 11.87 3.50 -22.96
C ASP A 29 10.55 3.70 -22.17
N ILE A 30 10.32 2.84 -21.14
CA ILE A 30 9.16 2.97 -20.24
C ILE A 30 9.40 4.15 -19.29
N PRO A 31 8.51 5.17 -19.28
CA PRO A 31 8.62 6.31 -18.37
C PRO A 31 8.65 5.88 -16.90
N VAL A 32 9.49 6.51 -16.11
CA VAL A 32 9.66 6.21 -14.68
C VAL A 32 8.50 6.80 -13.87
N GLU A 33 7.75 5.93 -13.17
CA GLU A 33 6.57 6.30 -12.36
C GLU A 33 6.74 5.79 -10.90
N LEU A 34 7.86 6.16 -10.25
CA LEU A 34 8.18 5.69 -8.88
C LEU A 34 7.19 6.18 -7.82
N ASN A 35 6.47 7.26 -8.07
CA ASN A 35 5.41 7.76 -7.20
C ASN A 35 4.22 6.79 -7.07
N ARG A 36 4.11 5.78 -7.96
CA ARG A 36 3.11 4.70 -7.84
C ARG A 36 3.53 3.59 -6.87
N ILE A 37 4.76 3.65 -6.38
CA ILE A 37 5.28 2.75 -5.34
C ILE A 37 5.20 3.49 -4.00
N ILE A 38 4.36 2.99 -3.10
CA ILE A 38 4.10 3.58 -1.79
C ILE A 38 4.86 2.80 -0.73
N VAL A 39 5.60 3.51 0.12
CA VAL A 39 6.21 2.92 1.31
C VAL A 39 5.18 2.83 2.43
N SER A 40 4.98 1.62 2.96
CA SER A 40 4.05 1.38 4.08
C SER A 40 4.44 2.19 5.33
N PRO A 41 3.46 2.69 6.12
CA PRO A 41 3.71 3.49 7.33
C PRO A 41 4.15 2.60 8.51
N MET A 42 5.34 2.02 8.41
CA MET A 42 5.89 1.10 9.41
C MET A 42 7.08 1.74 10.13
N GLU A 43 7.03 1.79 11.47
CA GLU A 43 8.12 2.35 12.30
C GLU A 43 9.46 1.64 12.05
N ALA A 44 9.44 0.32 11.85
CA ALA A 44 10.65 -0.45 11.54
C ALA A 44 11.35 -0.04 10.22
N ILE A 45 10.68 0.70 9.35
CA ILE A 45 11.18 1.04 8.01
C ILE A 45 11.36 2.54 7.85
N VAL A 46 10.30 3.32 8.15
CA VAL A 46 10.20 4.74 7.83
C VAL A 46 10.77 5.60 8.96
N GLY A 47 12.08 5.53 9.16
CA GLY A 47 12.82 6.53 9.95
C GLY A 47 13.28 7.69 9.08
N LYS A 48 14.03 8.64 9.68
CA LYS A 48 14.47 9.86 9.00
C LYS A 48 15.36 9.58 7.78
N THR A 49 16.36 8.70 7.93
CA THR A 49 17.30 8.36 6.85
C THR A 49 16.58 7.75 5.67
N PHE A 50 15.69 6.79 5.94
CA PHE A 50 14.90 6.13 4.90
C PHE A 50 13.95 7.10 4.20
N ALA A 51 13.17 7.88 4.98
CA ALA A 51 12.16 8.78 4.44
C ALA A 51 12.76 9.85 3.51
N LEU A 52 13.92 10.43 3.90
CA LEU A 52 14.64 11.39 3.07
C LEU A 52 15.09 10.75 1.75
N LYS A 53 15.72 9.58 1.80
CA LYS A 53 16.20 8.90 0.58
C LYS A 53 15.06 8.44 -0.31
N ALA A 54 13.98 7.91 0.26
CA ALA A 54 12.79 7.49 -0.49
C ALA A 54 12.10 8.67 -1.20
N ASN A 55 12.00 9.81 -0.52
CA ASN A 55 11.44 11.04 -1.06
C ASN A 55 12.31 11.63 -2.20
N GLU A 56 13.64 11.62 -2.03
CA GLU A 56 14.61 12.01 -3.06
C GLU A 56 14.48 11.15 -4.32
N LEU A 57 14.31 9.83 -4.16
CA LEU A 57 14.12 8.88 -5.27
C LEU A 57 12.75 9.01 -5.94
N GLY A 58 11.81 9.78 -5.38
CA GLY A 58 10.48 10.00 -5.96
C GLY A 58 9.43 8.95 -5.58
N LEU A 59 9.69 8.10 -4.57
CA LEU A 59 8.68 7.22 -4.00
C LEU A 59 7.60 8.02 -3.27
N THR A 60 6.39 7.46 -3.16
CA THR A 60 5.39 7.96 -2.24
C THR A 60 5.67 7.42 -0.83
N VAL A 61 5.82 8.31 0.14
CA VAL A 61 6.17 7.95 1.52
C VAL A 61 4.97 8.18 2.44
N CYS A 62 4.57 7.15 3.19
CA CYS A 62 3.60 7.29 4.27
C CYS A 62 4.35 7.39 5.60
N LEU A 63 4.29 8.56 6.26
CA LEU A 63 4.88 8.76 7.58
C LEU A 63 3.99 8.09 8.63
N HIS A 64 4.55 7.15 9.41
CA HIS A 64 3.81 6.44 10.44
C HIS A 64 3.46 7.35 11.63
N ARG A 65 2.46 6.96 12.43
CA ARG A 65 1.97 7.69 13.61
C ARG A 65 2.48 7.11 14.95
N PHE A 66 3.37 6.12 14.89
CA PHE A 66 3.94 5.43 16.06
C PHE A 66 5.18 6.18 16.61
N CYS A 67 5.08 7.48 16.73
CA CYS A 67 6.10 8.39 17.25
C CYS A 67 5.39 9.57 17.91
N SER A 68 6.13 10.43 18.60
CA SER A 68 5.57 11.67 19.11
C SER A 68 5.06 12.57 17.97
N ILE A 69 4.15 13.47 18.28
CA ILE A 69 3.63 14.47 17.32
C ILE A 69 4.78 15.31 16.78
N GLN A 70 5.69 15.71 17.65
CA GLN A 70 6.83 16.55 17.31
C GLN A 70 7.77 15.85 16.32
N GLU A 71 8.11 14.58 16.56
CA GLU A 71 8.96 13.79 15.65
C GLU A 71 8.35 13.64 14.27
N GLN A 72 7.02 13.38 14.16
CA GLN A 72 6.36 13.26 12.87
C GLN A 72 6.34 14.61 12.12
N VAL A 73 6.10 15.72 12.81
CA VAL A 73 6.16 17.08 12.25
C VAL A 73 7.56 17.44 11.78
N GLU A 74 8.59 17.15 12.58
CA GLU A 74 9.99 17.38 12.20
C GLU A 74 10.38 16.54 10.97
N LEU A 75 9.99 15.27 10.96
CA LEU A 75 10.21 14.40 9.81
C LEU A 75 9.49 14.94 8.57
N TYR A 76 8.20 15.28 8.68
CA TYR A 76 7.46 15.89 7.59
C TYR A 76 8.16 17.15 7.07
N ASN A 77 8.57 18.08 7.95
CA ASN A 77 9.23 19.32 7.58
C ASN A 77 10.57 19.08 6.88
N SER A 78 11.29 18.01 7.22
CA SER A 78 12.60 17.69 6.65
C SER A 78 12.54 17.18 5.21
N LEU A 79 11.39 16.68 4.75
CA LEU A 79 11.25 16.11 3.40
C LEU A 79 11.16 17.23 2.35
N PRO A 80 11.98 17.18 1.27
CA PRO A 80 12.00 18.25 0.27
C PRO A 80 10.77 18.29 -0.64
N ASN A 81 10.21 17.12 -1.00
CA ASN A 81 9.05 17.02 -1.89
C ASN A 81 7.81 16.56 -1.12
N LYS A 82 6.90 17.50 -0.80
CA LYS A 82 5.65 17.20 -0.09
C LYS A 82 4.58 16.53 -0.96
N GLN A 83 4.71 16.60 -2.29
CA GLN A 83 3.69 16.07 -3.22
C GLN A 83 3.49 14.56 -3.09
N ASN A 84 4.54 13.84 -2.68
CA ASN A 84 4.53 12.38 -2.52
C ASN A 84 4.58 11.96 -1.05
N VAL A 85 4.02 12.76 -0.13
CA VAL A 85 4.06 12.45 1.31
C VAL A 85 2.66 12.42 1.88
N PHE A 86 2.27 11.26 2.44
CA PHE A 86 1.08 11.11 3.26
C PHE A 86 1.48 11.06 4.75
N VAL A 87 0.71 11.74 5.59
CA VAL A 87 0.88 11.67 7.05
C VAL A 87 -0.19 10.79 7.67
N SER A 88 0.24 9.80 8.46
CA SER A 88 -0.69 8.86 9.09
C SER A 88 -1.26 9.43 10.38
N ILE A 89 -2.56 9.24 10.56
CA ILE A 89 -3.33 9.57 11.76
C ILE A 89 -4.23 8.41 12.17
N GLY A 90 -4.60 8.33 13.44
CA GLY A 90 -5.69 7.49 13.93
C GLY A 90 -7.04 8.25 13.89
N LEU A 91 -8.13 7.57 14.28
CA LEU A 91 -9.48 8.16 14.25
C LEU A 91 -9.67 9.38 15.16
N ASN A 92 -8.85 9.55 16.21
CA ASN A 92 -9.02 10.59 17.24
C ASN A 92 -7.74 11.38 17.51
N ASP A 93 -6.78 11.42 16.60
CA ASP A 93 -5.46 12.06 16.79
C ASP A 93 -5.51 13.58 16.51
N TRP A 94 -6.44 14.32 17.11
CA TRP A 94 -6.74 15.72 16.74
C TRP A 94 -5.60 16.69 17.01
N ASP A 95 -4.82 16.50 18.08
CA ASP A 95 -3.64 17.33 18.37
C ASP A 95 -2.56 17.09 17.31
N ARG A 96 -2.41 15.84 16.83
CA ARG A 96 -1.53 15.47 15.73
C ARG A 96 -1.99 16.09 14.41
N VAL A 97 -3.29 16.01 14.13
CA VAL A 97 -3.90 16.64 12.93
C VAL A 97 -3.60 18.14 12.93
N LYS A 98 -3.84 18.82 14.06
CA LYS A 98 -3.58 20.26 14.17
C LYS A 98 -2.11 20.58 13.89
N ALA A 99 -1.19 19.90 14.55
CA ALA A 99 0.25 20.16 14.41
C ALA A 99 0.77 19.89 12.98
N LEU A 100 0.29 18.83 12.33
CA LEU A 100 0.65 18.50 10.94
C LEU A 100 0.03 19.49 9.95
N ASN A 101 -1.22 19.92 10.15
CA ASN A 101 -1.86 20.94 9.33
C ASN A 101 -1.13 22.29 9.47
N ASP A 102 -0.74 22.68 10.68
CA ASP A 102 0.06 23.89 10.94
C ASP A 102 1.45 23.82 10.25
N ALA A 103 1.99 22.60 10.04
CA ALA A 103 3.19 22.33 9.26
C ALA A 103 2.95 22.27 7.73
N GLY A 104 1.69 22.40 7.29
CA GLY A 104 1.30 22.42 5.86
C GLY A 104 0.98 21.05 5.27
N ALA A 105 0.72 20.02 6.07
CA ALA A 105 0.29 18.72 5.57
C ALA A 105 -1.16 18.81 5.05
N ASP A 106 -1.38 18.23 3.87
CA ASP A 106 -2.66 18.22 3.17
C ASP A 106 -3.02 16.84 2.58
N LYS A 107 -2.13 15.85 2.71
CA LYS A 107 -2.33 14.46 2.27
C LYS A 107 -2.37 13.54 3.49
N TRP A 108 -3.52 12.95 3.73
CA TRP A 108 -3.82 12.24 4.97
C TRP A 108 -4.02 10.75 4.74
N LEU A 109 -3.41 9.93 5.59
CA LEU A 109 -3.70 8.51 5.70
C LEU A 109 -4.40 8.25 7.03
N ILE A 110 -5.68 7.84 7.00
CA ILE A 110 -6.36 7.28 8.17
C ILE A 110 -5.90 5.83 8.30
N ASP A 111 -4.93 5.61 9.20
CA ASP A 111 -4.25 4.32 9.33
C ASP A 111 -5.01 3.39 10.27
N MET A 112 -5.73 2.44 9.68
CA MET A 112 -6.56 1.44 10.34
C MET A 112 -6.36 0.07 9.69
N ALA A 113 -6.43 -0.99 10.52
CA ALA A 113 -6.42 -2.37 10.01
C ALA A 113 -7.77 -2.78 9.38
N ASN A 114 -8.88 -2.20 9.85
CA ASN A 114 -10.23 -2.55 9.43
C ASN A 114 -10.98 -1.35 8.83
N GLY A 115 -10.92 -1.20 7.52
CA GLY A 115 -11.62 -0.15 6.78
C GLY A 115 -13.15 -0.30 6.72
N TYR A 116 -13.72 -1.42 7.18
CA TYR A 116 -15.17 -1.60 7.23
C TYR A 116 -15.87 -0.79 8.35
N MET A 117 -15.10 -0.12 9.20
CA MET A 117 -15.62 0.86 10.18
C MET A 117 -15.99 2.19 9.51
N HIS A 118 -16.72 2.13 8.40
CA HIS A 118 -17.00 3.28 7.53
C HIS A 118 -17.72 4.43 8.24
N ILE A 119 -18.59 4.15 9.23
CA ILE A 119 -19.28 5.18 10.02
C ILE A 119 -18.27 5.98 10.84
N GLU A 120 -17.34 5.32 11.52
CA GLU A 120 -16.31 6.02 12.32
C GLU A 120 -15.30 6.74 11.44
N ILE A 121 -14.97 6.16 10.27
CA ILE A 121 -14.14 6.82 9.26
C ILE A 121 -14.84 8.08 8.74
N GLN A 122 -16.15 8.03 8.43
CA GLN A 122 -16.92 9.20 7.99
C GLN A 122 -16.87 10.32 9.05
N LYS A 123 -17.11 10.00 10.32
CA LYS A 123 -16.99 10.98 11.42
C LYS A 123 -15.60 11.60 11.52
N CYS A 124 -14.56 10.78 11.33
CA CYS A 124 -13.17 11.25 11.31
C CYS A 124 -12.94 12.20 10.13
N VAL A 125 -13.39 11.84 8.92
CA VAL A 125 -13.25 12.67 7.71
C VAL A 125 -14.03 13.98 7.82
N ASP A 126 -15.24 13.95 8.38
CA ASP A 126 -16.04 15.16 8.62
C ASP A 126 -15.27 16.13 9.50
N LYS A 127 -14.75 15.65 10.63
CA LYS A 127 -13.98 16.49 11.56
C LYS A 127 -12.63 16.91 10.98
N LEU A 128 -11.93 16.03 10.26
CA LEU A 128 -10.68 16.37 9.55
C LEU A 128 -10.94 17.52 8.57
N SER A 129 -12.03 17.45 7.81
CA SER A 129 -12.44 18.48 6.86
C SER A 129 -12.82 19.82 7.52
N ASP A 130 -13.12 19.83 8.82
CA ASP A 130 -13.41 21.05 9.58
C ASP A 130 -12.15 21.75 10.09
N VAL A 131 -11.06 20.99 10.32
CA VAL A 131 -9.90 21.49 11.08
C VAL A 131 -8.59 21.48 10.26
N ALA A 132 -8.58 20.86 9.08
CA ALA A 132 -7.38 20.75 8.26
C ALA A 132 -7.68 20.89 6.76
N SER A 133 -6.66 21.25 5.99
CA SER A 133 -6.69 21.15 4.52
C SER A 133 -6.60 19.67 4.11
N VAL A 134 -7.44 19.26 3.16
CA VAL A 134 -7.43 17.90 2.62
C VAL A 134 -7.31 17.98 1.09
N TYR A 135 -6.13 17.63 0.58
CA TYR A 135 -5.86 17.55 -0.86
C TYR A 135 -6.00 16.11 -1.35
N ASP A 136 -5.44 15.14 -0.62
CA ASP A 136 -5.58 13.72 -0.88
C ASP A 136 -5.93 12.96 0.41
N LEU A 137 -6.74 11.90 0.27
CA LEU A 137 -7.18 11.08 1.39
C LEU A 137 -6.97 9.58 1.10
N MET A 138 -6.17 8.92 1.92
CA MET A 138 -5.92 7.49 1.86
C MET A 138 -6.66 6.78 2.99
N LEU A 139 -7.43 5.75 2.64
CA LEU A 139 -8.30 4.98 3.52
C LEU A 139 -8.03 3.48 3.36
N GLY A 140 -8.48 2.67 4.26
CA GLY A 140 -8.39 1.21 4.19
C GLY A 140 -8.18 0.59 5.58
N ASN A 141 -7.92 -0.75 5.65
CA ASN A 141 -7.86 -1.70 4.53
C ASN A 141 -9.19 -2.40 4.33
N VAL A 142 -9.48 -2.70 3.08
CA VAL A 142 -10.64 -3.52 2.68
C VAL A 142 -10.19 -4.67 1.76
N HIS A 143 -11.02 -5.70 1.55
CA HIS A 143 -10.68 -6.84 0.69
C HIS A 143 -11.88 -7.34 -0.15
N THR A 144 -12.91 -6.53 -0.28
CA THR A 144 -14.09 -6.84 -1.10
C THR A 144 -14.58 -5.60 -1.82
N GLU A 145 -15.26 -5.80 -2.94
CA GLU A 145 -15.98 -4.77 -3.68
C GLU A 145 -16.88 -3.92 -2.74
N LYS A 146 -17.68 -4.59 -1.90
CA LYS A 146 -18.56 -3.90 -0.94
C LYS A 146 -17.77 -2.99 0.02
N GLY A 147 -16.64 -3.47 0.54
CA GLY A 147 -15.78 -2.67 1.41
C GLY A 147 -15.18 -1.47 0.68
N PHE A 148 -14.74 -1.68 -0.57
CA PHE A 148 -14.23 -0.61 -1.41
C PHE A 148 -15.31 0.46 -1.68
N GLN A 149 -16.54 0.04 -2.00
CA GLN A 149 -17.65 0.95 -2.22
C GLN A 149 -18.00 1.76 -0.97
N LEU A 150 -18.03 1.14 0.22
CA LEU A 150 -18.26 1.86 1.48
C LEU A 150 -17.27 3.00 1.70
N LEU A 151 -15.98 2.79 1.37
CA LEU A 151 -14.95 3.84 1.49
C LEU A 151 -15.02 4.84 0.33
N SER A 152 -15.41 4.41 -0.87
CA SER A 152 -15.64 5.30 -2.01
C SER A 152 -16.75 6.32 -1.72
N ASP A 153 -17.80 5.90 -1.00
CA ASP A 153 -18.95 6.72 -0.65
C ASP A 153 -18.69 7.70 0.52
N ILE A 154 -17.54 7.61 1.19
CA ILE A 154 -17.15 8.58 2.23
C ILE A 154 -17.18 10.00 1.64
N LYS A 155 -17.92 10.87 2.26
CA LYS A 155 -18.07 12.27 1.83
C LYS A 155 -17.04 13.15 2.52
N SER A 156 -16.61 14.20 1.82
CA SER A 156 -15.73 15.25 2.36
C SER A 156 -16.23 16.60 1.88
N LYS A 157 -15.94 17.65 2.64
CA LYS A 157 -16.22 19.05 2.24
C LYS A 157 -15.34 19.53 1.10
N PHE A 158 -14.18 18.90 0.91
CA PHE A 158 -13.23 19.23 -0.14
C PHE A 158 -13.29 18.22 -1.27
N LYS A 159 -12.96 18.69 -2.48
CA LYS A 159 -12.67 17.81 -3.61
C LYS A 159 -11.25 17.28 -3.42
N HIS A 160 -11.09 15.99 -3.25
CA HIS A 160 -9.80 15.34 -3.08
C HIS A 160 -9.77 14.02 -3.84
N ASP A 161 -8.58 13.60 -4.21
CA ASP A 161 -8.38 12.25 -4.70
C ASP A 161 -8.43 11.26 -3.52
N LYS A 162 -9.17 10.16 -3.70
CA LYS A 162 -9.25 9.08 -2.73
C LYS A 162 -8.36 7.93 -3.15
N TYR A 163 -7.64 7.41 -2.19
CA TYR A 163 -6.77 6.25 -2.32
C TYR A 163 -7.29 5.17 -1.36
N ILE A 164 -7.63 4.00 -1.86
CA ILE A 164 -8.18 2.93 -1.02
C ILE A 164 -7.23 1.74 -1.00
N ARG A 165 -6.74 1.43 0.21
CA ARG A 165 -5.86 0.29 0.46
C ARG A 165 -6.67 -1.00 0.43
N VAL A 166 -6.30 -1.89 -0.51
CA VAL A 166 -6.93 -3.19 -0.75
C VAL A 166 -5.97 -4.29 -0.33
N GLY A 167 -6.38 -5.11 0.60
CA GLY A 167 -5.61 -6.22 1.17
C GLY A 167 -5.70 -6.27 2.69
N ILE A 168 -6.22 -7.37 3.22
CA ILE A 168 -6.24 -7.68 4.66
C ILE A 168 -5.41 -8.94 4.86
N ALA A 169 -4.54 -8.96 5.89
CA ALA A 169 -3.69 -10.09 6.26
C ALA A 169 -2.61 -10.48 5.23
N GLY A 170 -2.35 -9.67 4.19
CA GLY A 170 -1.38 -9.99 3.12
C GLY A 170 0.08 -9.79 3.49
N GLY A 171 0.40 -9.02 4.52
CA GLY A 171 1.77 -8.70 4.93
C GLY A 171 2.47 -9.84 5.66
N SER A 172 3.81 -10.00 5.46
CA SER A 172 4.59 -11.02 6.20
C SER A 172 4.56 -10.84 7.72
N PRO A 173 4.58 -9.60 8.28
CA PRO A 173 4.45 -9.41 9.73
C PRO A 173 3.00 -9.42 10.22
N CYS A 174 2.02 -9.67 9.33
CA CYS A 174 0.62 -9.73 9.69
C CYS A 174 0.25 -11.14 10.20
N ALA A 175 -0.37 -11.22 11.36
CA ALA A 175 -0.90 -12.46 11.93
C ALA A 175 -2.44 -12.55 11.83
N THR A 176 -3.09 -11.58 11.20
CA THR A 176 -4.56 -11.48 11.13
C THR A 176 -5.19 -12.74 10.56
N ASN A 177 -4.61 -13.34 9.51
CA ASN A 177 -5.13 -14.61 8.97
C ASN A 177 -5.12 -15.74 10.01
N ASP A 178 -3.98 -15.91 10.69
CA ASP A 178 -3.82 -16.98 11.70
C ASP A 178 -4.70 -16.73 12.94
N SER A 179 -4.91 -15.45 13.26
CA SER A 179 -5.61 -15.03 14.47
C SER A 179 -7.12 -14.92 14.30
N THR A 180 -7.59 -14.53 13.10
CA THR A 180 -8.99 -14.16 12.85
C THR A 180 -9.66 -15.00 11.76
N GLY A 181 -8.88 -15.69 10.93
CA GLY A 181 -9.35 -16.41 9.75
C GLY A 181 -9.70 -15.53 8.56
N TYR A 182 -9.52 -14.20 8.64
CA TYR A 182 -9.77 -13.29 7.51
C TYR A 182 -8.55 -13.19 6.62
N ASN A 183 -8.70 -13.63 5.37
CA ASN A 183 -7.72 -13.51 4.31
C ASN A 183 -8.39 -13.76 2.96
N ARG A 184 -7.86 -13.15 1.90
CA ARG A 184 -8.31 -13.37 0.53
C ARG A 184 -7.14 -13.21 -0.44
N GLY A 185 -7.23 -13.81 -1.63
CA GLY A 185 -6.17 -13.70 -2.65
C GLY A 185 -6.15 -12.30 -3.26
N PRO A 186 -5.03 -11.57 -3.19
CA PRO A 186 -4.95 -10.18 -3.62
C PRO A 186 -5.25 -9.97 -5.11
N ILE A 187 -4.94 -10.93 -5.98
CA ILE A 187 -5.30 -10.85 -7.41
C ILE A 187 -6.83 -10.85 -7.58
N THR A 188 -7.52 -11.74 -6.85
CA THR A 188 -9.00 -11.77 -6.87
C THR A 188 -9.60 -10.48 -6.34
N GLU A 189 -9.07 -9.95 -5.23
CA GLU A 189 -9.55 -8.71 -4.63
C GLU A 189 -9.46 -7.54 -5.61
N ILE A 190 -8.27 -7.35 -6.19
CA ILE A 190 -8.00 -6.24 -7.11
C ILE A 190 -8.86 -6.36 -8.36
N MET A 191 -8.92 -7.53 -9.00
CA MET A 191 -9.67 -7.72 -10.25
C MET A 191 -11.19 -7.55 -10.06
N GLU A 192 -11.76 -8.02 -8.93
CA GLU A 192 -13.19 -7.83 -8.65
C GLU A 192 -13.52 -6.36 -8.38
N ILE A 193 -12.68 -5.66 -7.61
CA ILE A 193 -12.86 -4.24 -7.32
C ILE A 193 -12.71 -3.42 -8.62
N GLU A 194 -11.71 -3.71 -9.44
CA GLU A 194 -11.51 -3.03 -10.73
C GLU A 194 -12.70 -3.24 -11.67
N ALA A 195 -13.21 -4.46 -11.76
CA ALA A 195 -14.36 -4.77 -12.60
C ALA A 195 -15.67 -4.09 -12.13
N SER A 196 -15.83 -3.88 -10.83
CA SER A 196 -17.02 -3.22 -10.24
C SER A 196 -16.95 -1.70 -10.24
N ASN A 197 -15.78 -1.14 -10.53
CA ASN A 197 -15.48 0.29 -10.47
C ASN A 197 -14.92 0.79 -11.83
N PRO A 198 -15.65 0.59 -12.94
CA PRO A 198 -15.14 0.97 -14.26
C PRO A 198 -14.99 2.50 -14.34
N TRP A 199 -13.86 2.93 -14.87
CA TRP A 199 -13.66 4.32 -15.23
C TRP A 199 -14.57 4.66 -16.43
N ASP A 200 -15.45 5.66 -16.29
CA ASP A 200 -16.24 6.19 -17.38
C ASP A 200 -15.63 7.51 -17.88
N PRO A 201 -14.88 7.49 -18.99
CA PRO A 201 -14.28 8.69 -19.57
C PRO A 201 -15.33 9.64 -20.18
N THR A 202 -16.59 9.18 -20.34
CA THR A 202 -17.64 9.95 -21.01
C THR A 202 -18.56 10.68 -20.02
N SER A 203 -18.40 10.44 -18.71
CA SER A 203 -19.20 11.16 -17.72
C SER A 203 -18.77 12.62 -17.67
N ASP A 204 -19.69 13.54 -17.97
CA ASP A 204 -19.50 15.00 -17.84
C ASP A 204 -19.19 15.43 -16.38
N GLN A 205 -19.15 14.49 -15.45
CA GLN A 205 -18.80 14.66 -14.05
C GLN A 205 -17.29 14.47 -13.77
N VAL A 206 -16.43 14.74 -14.73
CA VAL A 206 -14.96 14.57 -14.69
C VAL A 206 -14.30 15.15 -13.43
N PHE A 207 -14.96 16.08 -12.75
CA PHE A 207 -14.43 16.71 -11.52
C PHE A 207 -15.13 16.28 -10.21
N LEU A 208 -16.27 15.56 -10.28
CA LEU A 208 -17.07 15.23 -9.09
C LEU A 208 -17.01 13.74 -8.69
N ASN A 209 -16.70 12.85 -9.65
CA ASN A 209 -16.69 11.39 -9.45
C ASN A 209 -15.41 10.76 -10.01
N ARG A 210 -14.22 11.27 -9.64
CA ARG A 210 -13.02 10.48 -9.90
C ARG A 210 -13.14 9.15 -9.18
N LYS A 211 -12.95 8.06 -9.94
CA LYS A 211 -12.79 6.72 -9.41
C LYS A 211 -11.71 6.76 -8.33
N PRO A 212 -11.96 6.26 -7.11
CA PRO A 212 -10.89 6.12 -6.13
C PRO A 212 -9.78 5.22 -6.65
N PHE A 213 -8.54 5.58 -6.35
CA PHE A 213 -7.38 4.79 -6.72
C PHE A 213 -7.29 3.52 -5.86
N ILE A 214 -7.00 2.41 -6.51
CA ILE A 214 -6.77 1.11 -5.88
C ILE A 214 -5.30 1.01 -5.49
N ILE A 215 -5.01 0.85 -4.19
CA ILE A 215 -3.69 0.53 -3.69
C ILE A 215 -3.64 -0.94 -3.32
N ALA A 216 -2.87 -1.75 -4.04
CA ALA A 216 -2.58 -3.12 -3.61
C ALA A 216 -1.66 -3.09 -2.39
N ASP A 217 -2.16 -3.51 -1.22
CA ASP A 217 -1.44 -3.46 0.04
C ASP A 217 -1.26 -4.85 0.66
N GLY A 218 -0.01 -5.24 0.82
CA GLY A 218 0.40 -6.49 1.45
C GLY A 218 0.81 -7.60 0.48
N GLY A 219 1.78 -8.39 0.91
CA GLY A 219 2.26 -9.57 0.19
C GLY A 219 3.12 -9.31 -1.03
N ILE A 220 3.40 -8.07 -1.38
CA ILE A 220 4.24 -7.71 -2.55
C ILE A 220 5.72 -7.80 -2.15
N LYS A 221 6.38 -8.88 -2.57
CA LYS A 221 7.74 -9.23 -2.15
C LYS A 221 8.82 -8.89 -3.18
N ASN A 222 8.45 -8.62 -4.43
CA ASN A 222 9.36 -8.36 -5.53
C ASN A 222 8.65 -7.64 -6.68
N SER A 223 9.41 -7.24 -7.70
CA SER A 223 8.90 -6.57 -8.91
C SER A 223 7.87 -7.38 -9.69
N GLY A 224 8.00 -8.71 -9.74
CA GLY A 224 7.02 -9.57 -10.41
C GLY A 224 5.65 -9.56 -9.73
N TYR A 225 5.60 -9.45 -8.39
CA TYR A 225 4.34 -9.31 -7.65
C TYR A 225 3.74 -7.92 -7.84
N ALA A 226 4.58 -6.88 -7.83
CA ALA A 226 4.14 -5.52 -8.14
C ALA A 226 3.54 -5.46 -9.56
N ALA A 227 4.22 -6.04 -10.56
CA ALA A 227 3.72 -6.11 -11.93
C ALA A 227 2.38 -6.85 -12.03
N LYS A 228 2.20 -7.95 -11.28
CA LYS A 228 0.91 -8.67 -11.22
C LYS A 228 -0.20 -7.83 -10.59
N ALA A 229 0.11 -7.06 -9.53
CA ALA A 229 -0.85 -6.15 -8.92
C ALA A 229 -1.29 -5.06 -9.91
N PHE A 230 -0.33 -4.41 -10.59
CA PHE A 230 -0.64 -3.42 -11.63
C PHE A 230 -1.45 -4.03 -12.78
N GLY A 231 -1.00 -5.18 -13.32
CA GLY A 231 -1.71 -5.87 -14.40
C GLY A 231 -3.12 -6.32 -14.01
N ALA A 232 -3.40 -6.57 -12.72
CA ALA A 232 -4.73 -6.89 -12.21
C ALA A 232 -5.64 -5.66 -12.02
N GLY A 233 -5.10 -4.44 -12.03
CA GLY A 233 -5.86 -3.20 -11.94
C GLY A 233 -5.55 -2.31 -10.73
N ALA A 234 -4.49 -2.62 -9.96
CA ALA A 234 -4.05 -1.69 -8.93
C ALA A 234 -3.39 -0.45 -9.57
N ASP A 235 -3.78 0.74 -9.13
CA ASP A 235 -3.19 2.01 -9.55
C ASP A 235 -1.84 2.27 -8.86
N TYR A 236 -1.71 1.75 -7.64
CA TYR A 236 -0.53 1.88 -6.77
C TYR A 236 -0.24 0.56 -6.07
N VAL A 237 1.01 0.38 -5.66
CA VAL A 237 1.43 -0.74 -4.80
C VAL A 237 2.01 -0.21 -3.50
N MET A 238 1.55 -0.72 -2.34
CA MET A 238 2.12 -0.40 -1.05
C MET A 238 2.99 -1.54 -0.57
N MET A 239 4.25 -1.23 -0.26
CA MET A 239 5.27 -2.21 0.07
C MET A 239 5.94 -1.86 1.41
N GLY A 240 6.00 -2.83 2.32
CA GLY A 240 6.72 -2.73 3.58
C GLY A 240 7.91 -3.68 3.60
N GLY A 241 7.68 -4.99 3.73
CA GLY A 241 8.72 -5.99 3.88
C GLY A 241 9.79 -6.01 2.79
N TYR A 242 9.49 -5.55 1.57
CA TYR A 242 10.51 -5.39 0.53
C TYR A 242 11.58 -4.38 0.93
N PHE A 243 11.16 -3.28 1.53
CA PHE A 243 12.03 -2.18 1.93
C PHE A 243 12.71 -2.40 3.29
N SER A 244 12.31 -3.42 4.05
CA SER A 244 12.99 -3.72 5.33
C SER A 244 14.45 -4.10 5.16
N LYS A 245 14.86 -4.57 3.98
CA LYS A 245 16.26 -4.90 3.64
C LYS A 245 17.09 -3.70 3.16
N ALA A 246 16.50 -2.49 3.11
CA ALA A 246 17.27 -1.28 2.82
C ALA A 246 18.17 -0.93 4.01
N LEU A 247 19.44 -0.63 3.75
CA LEU A 247 20.40 -0.17 4.78
C LEU A 247 19.88 1.06 5.54
N GLU A 248 19.08 1.90 4.87
CA GLU A 248 18.47 3.11 5.41
C GLU A 248 17.25 2.84 6.28
N ALA A 249 16.68 1.60 6.29
CA ALA A 249 15.51 1.28 7.10
C ALA A 249 15.79 1.44 8.59
N GLU A 250 14.81 1.98 9.33
CA GLU A 250 14.97 2.36 10.74
C GLU A 250 15.46 1.20 11.61
N THR A 251 14.98 -0.02 11.36
CA THR A 251 15.43 -1.21 12.09
C THR A 251 16.95 -1.41 12.05
N HIS A 252 17.62 -1.05 10.95
CA HIS A 252 19.08 -1.14 10.82
C HIS A 252 19.77 0.05 11.47
N GLN A 253 19.15 1.22 11.43
CA GLN A 253 19.70 2.43 12.08
C GLN A 253 19.72 2.26 13.61
N ILE A 254 18.76 1.55 14.18
CA ILE A 254 18.70 1.25 15.63
C ILE A 254 19.35 -0.10 16.00
N GLY A 255 19.91 -0.85 15.03
CA GLY A 255 20.61 -2.10 15.26
C GLY A 255 19.74 -3.30 15.63
N ASP A 256 18.43 -3.28 15.31
CA ASP A 256 17.48 -4.34 15.68
C ASP A 256 17.50 -5.56 14.73
N GLY A 257 17.56 -5.32 13.41
CA GLY A 257 17.59 -6.38 12.39
C GLY A 257 16.29 -7.17 12.22
N THR A 258 15.18 -6.71 12.82
CA THR A 258 13.84 -7.29 12.61
C THR A 258 12.90 -6.21 12.07
N TYR A 259 11.85 -6.60 11.35
CA TYR A 259 10.75 -5.68 11.05
C TYR A 259 9.42 -6.21 11.61
N TRP A 260 8.52 -5.31 11.94
CA TRP A 260 7.29 -5.62 12.65
C TRP A 260 6.10 -4.81 12.13
N GLY A 261 4.90 -5.38 12.27
CA GLY A 261 3.65 -4.71 11.93
C GLY A 261 3.14 -3.81 13.05
N GLY A 262 2.33 -2.81 12.69
CA GLY A 262 1.72 -1.86 13.64
C GLY A 262 0.85 -2.50 14.73
N ALA A 263 0.37 -3.73 14.54
CA ALA A 263 -0.39 -4.50 15.53
C ALA A 263 0.45 -5.55 16.30
N SER A 264 1.79 -5.53 16.20
CA SER A 264 2.68 -6.46 16.91
C SER A 264 2.78 -6.14 18.41
N HIS A 265 3.15 -7.12 19.21
CA HIS A 265 3.45 -6.88 20.64
C HIS A 265 4.56 -5.85 20.81
N LYS A 266 5.60 -5.91 19.98
CA LYS A 266 6.70 -4.93 19.98
C LYS A 266 6.18 -3.52 19.78
N GLN A 267 5.34 -3.28 18.75
CA GLN A 267 4.76 -1.97 18.50
C GLN A 267 3.88 -1.50 19.66
N GLN A 268 3.09 -2.40 20.26
CA GLN A 268 2.27 -2.09 21.42
C GLN A 268 3.14 -1.62 22.61
N ILE A 269 4.24 -2.35 22.89
CA ILE A 269 5.18 -2.00 23.97
C ILE A 269 5.84 -0.63 23.70
N LEU A 270 6.32 -0.41 22.47
CA LEU A 270 6.96 0.85 22.07
C LEU A 270 6.00 2.05 22.21
N SER A 271 4.73 1.87 21.82
CA SER A 271 3.75 2.96 21.80
C SER A 271 3.06 3.20 23.14
N THR A 272 2.87 2.18 23.99
CA THR A 272 2.03 2.25 25.20
C THR A 272 2.72 1.76 26.47
N GLY A 273 3.93 1.24 26.37
CA GLY A 273 4.67 0.59 27.47
C GLY A 273 4.10 -0.77 27.89
N LYS A 274 3.06 -1.27 27.24
CA LYS A 274 2.38 -2.54 27.60
C LYS A 274 1.99 -3.32 26.36
N ALA A 275 2.15 -4.65 26.39
CA ALA A 275 1.59 -5.54 25.39
C ALA A 275 0.19 -6.00 25.82
N TYR A 276 -0.76 -6.02 24.88
CA TYR A 276 -2.05 -6.67 25.07
C TYR A 276 -1.89 -8.19 24.97
N ARG A 277 -2.86 -8.94 25.51
CA ARG A 277 -2.82 -10.42 25.49
C ARG A 277 -2.79 -10.99 24.07
N HIS A 278 -3.34 -10.28 23.10
CA HIS A 278 -3.44 -10.72 21.72
C HIS A 278 -2.76 -9.72 20.78
N SER A 279 -2.07 -10.24 19.78
CA SER A 279 -1.39 -9.48 18.74
C SER A 279 -1.76 -10.02 17.36
N GLU A 280 -2.12 -9.15 16.45
CA GLU A 280 -2.32 -9.47 15.03
C GLU A 280 -1.08 -9.16 14.17
N GLY A 281 0.03 -8.82 14.79
CA GLY A 281 1.33 -8.58 14.15
C GLY A 281 2.42 -9.47 14.71
N LYS A 282 3.40 -9.79 13.87
CA LYS A 282 4.60 -10.57 14.20
C LYS A 282 5.84 -9.71 14.03
N GLU A 283 6.90 -10.12 14.70
CA GLU A 283 8.28 -9.69 14.41
C GLU A 283 8.89 -10.70 13.43
N VAL A 284 9.51 -10.21 12.39
CA VAL A 284 10.09 -11.03 11.32
C VAL A 284 11.57 -10.68 11.21
N PRO A 285 12.47 -11.64 11.42
CA PRO A 285 13.89 -11.44 11.19
C PRO A 285 14.16 -11.08 9.72
N ILE A 286 15.07 -10.15 9.49
CA ILE A 286 15.52 -9.81 8.14
C ILE A 286 16.73 -10.70 7.85
N LEU A 287 16.49 -11.72 7.00
CA LEU A 287 17.50 -12.72 6.61
C LEU A 287 18.07 -12.44 5.23
N ASP A 288 17.48 -11.50 4.50
CA ASP A 288 17.93 -11.11 3.17
C ASP A 288 19.23 -10.31 3.25
N GLU A 289 20.02 -10.34 2.18
CA GLU A 289 21.17 -9.46 2.02
C GLU A 289 20.73 -8.00 1.99
N LEU A 290 21.37 -7.18 2.83
CA LEU A 290 21.07 -5.75 2.90
C LEU A 290 21.64 -5.02 1.68
N SER A 291 20.90 -4.02 1.23
CA SER A 291 21.28 -3.21 0.07
C SER A 291 20.89 -1.75 0.28
N SER A 292 21.49 -0.82 -0.48
CA SER A 292 21.01 0.56 -0.47
C SER A 292 19.59 0.66 -1.02
N LEU A 293 18.80 1.60 -0.51
CA LEU A 293 17.44 1.85 -1.00
C LEU A 293 17.44 2.16 -2.50
N GLU A 294 18.41 2.93 -2.98
CA GLU A 294 18.57 3.26 -4.40
C GLU A 294 18.68 2.00 -5.28
N LYS A 295 19.56 1.08 -4.90
CA LYS A 295 19.72 -0.19 -5.63
C LYS A 295 18.42 -1.02 -5.61
N LEU A 296 17.73 -1.09 -4.46
CA LEU A 296 16.46 -1.79 -4.34
C LEU A 296 15.37 -1.18 -5.23
N VAL A 297 15.33 0.15 -5.34
CA VAL A 297 14.37 0.86 -6.19
C VAL A 297 14.70 0.64 -7.67
N ASP A 298 15.96 0.68 -8.06
CA ASP A 298 16.40 0.41 -9.44
C ASP A 298 16.05 -1.03 -9.87
N GLU A 299 16.30 -2.01 -9.01
CA GLU A 299 15.96 -3.42 -9.27
C GLU A 299 14.44 -3.60 -9.37
N LEU A 300 13.68 -2.97 -8.47
CA LEU A 300 12.23 -3.02 -8.46
C LEU A 300 11.64 -2.41 -9.73
N TRP A 301 12.06 -1.20 -10.08
CA TRP A 301 11.59 -0.51 -11.27
C TRP A 301 12.03 -1.23 -12.56
N GLY A 302 13.27 -1.72 -12.59
CA GLY A 302 13.78 -2.51 -13.70
C GLY A 302 12.95 -3.77 -14.00
N GLY A 303 12.43 -4.42 -12.96
CA GLY A 303 11.53 -5.56 -13.10
C GLY A 303 10.11 -5.16 -13.54
N ILE A 304 9.56 -4.06 -12.98
CA ILE A 304 8.25 -3.52 -13.36
C ILE A 304 8.27 -3.08 -14.83
N SER A 305 9.25 -2.26 -15.24
CA SER A 305 9.37 -1.79 -16.62
C SER A 305 9.55 -2.94 -17.63
N SER A 306 10.27 -4.00 -17.23
CA SER A 306 10.35 -5.23 -18.06
C SER A 306 8.99 -5.89 -18.22
N ALA A 307 8.20 -6.00 -17.14
CA ALA A 307 6.87 -6.60 -17.20
C ALA A 307 5.90 -5.77 -18.06
N VAL A 308 5.93 -4.44 -17.95
CA VAL A 308 5.16 -3.53 -18.80
C VAL A 308 5.50 -3.76 -20.28
N SER A 309 6.80 -3.82 -20.62
CA SER A 309 7.26 -4.11 -21.98
C SER A 309 6.81 -5.49 -22.44
N TYR A 310 6.96 -6.56 -21.64
CA TYR A 310 6.48 -7.90 -22.00
C TYR A 310 4.96 -7.98 -22.13
N GLY A 311 4.22 -7.13 -21.42
CA GLY A 311 2.78 -6.98 -21.60
C GLY A 311 2.36 -6.28 -22.90
N GLY A 312 3.33 -5.74 -23.67
CA GLY A 312 3.08 -5.04 -24.93
C GLY A 312 2.77 -3.54 -24.77
N TYR A 313 2.99 -2.98 -23.58
CA TYR A 313 2.65 -1.59 -23.24
C TYR A 313 3.89 -0.70 -23.18
N ASP A 314 3.71 0.58 -23.47
CA ASP A 314 4.73 1.63 -23.49
C ASP A 314 4.77 2.48 -22.21
N THR A 315 3.75 2.36 -21.35
CA THR A 315 3.66 3.04 -20.05
C THR A 315 3.08 2.11 -19.00
N LEU A 316 3.42 2.33 -17.72
CA LEU A 316 2.77 1.62 -16.61
C LEU A 316 1.28 1.93 -16.58
N THR A 317 0.88 3.18 -16.82
CA THR A 317 -0.53 3.58 -16.87
C THR A 317 -1.33 2.76 -17.88
N ASN A 318 -0.79 2.48 -19.07
CA ASN A 318 -1.47 1.67 -20.08
C ASN A 318 -1.50 0.17 -19.73
N PHE A 319 -0.57 -0.31 -18.90
CA PHE A 319 -0.51 -1.69 -18.45
C PHE A 319 -1.50 -1.99 -17.30
N ILE A 320 -1.83 -0.98 -16.46
CA ILE A 320 -2.74 -1.14 -15.32
C ILE A 320 -4.09 -1.71 -15.80
N GLY A 321 -4.52 -2.81 -15.18
CA GLY A 321 -5.78 -3.50 -15.48
C GLY A 321 -5.79 -4.30 -16.80
N ASN A 322 -4.67 -4.33 -17.54
CA ASN A 322 -4.58 -4.97 -18.85
C ASN A 322 -3.62 -6.17 -18.86
N GLY A 323 -3.22 -6.68 -17.70
CA GLY A 323 -2.39 -7.88 -17.61
C GLY A 323 -3.13 -9.13 -18.09
N VAL A 324 -2.49 -9.94 -18.92
CA VAL A 324 -3.00 -11.27 -19.30
C VAL A 324 -2.43 -12.30 -18.34
N PHE A 325 -3.30 -13.06 -17.68
CA PHE A 325 -2.90 -14.02 -16.65
C PHE A 325 -3.17 -15.47 -17.04
N GLU A 326 -2.25 -16.34 -16.65
CA GLU A 326 -2.40 -17.78 -16.68
C GLU A 326 -2.40 -18.31 -15.24
N ILE A 327 -3.38 -19.15 -14.89
CA ILE A 327 -3.40 -19.84 -13.59
C ILE A 327 -2.41 -20.99 -13.63
N LYS A 328 -1.48 -21.01 -12.70
CA LYS A 328 -0.56 -22.13 -12.52
C LYS A 328 -1.34 -23.39 -12.17
N GLN A 329 -1.17 -24.45 -12.93
CA GLN A 329 -1.59 -25.75 -12.48
C GLN A 329 -0.68 -26.18 -11.32
N ASN A 330 -1.25 -26.49 -10.17
CA ASN A 330 -0.51 -27.16 -9.11
C ASN A 330 -0.02 -28.51 -9.70
N SER A 331 1.21 -28.54 -10.17
CA SER A 331 1.88 -29.81 -10.43
C SER A 331 1.93 -30.55 -9.09
N LEU A 332 1.14 -31.60 -8.96
CA LEU A 332 1.33 -32.56 -7.87
C LEU A 332 2.82 -32.95 -7.89
N PRO A 333 3.52 -32.94 -6.73
CA PRO A 333 4.89 -33.41 -6.72
C PRO A 333 4.92 -34.81 -7.32
N PRO A 334 5.95 -35.16 -8.13
CA PRO A 334 6.04 -36.45 -8.72
C PRO A 334 5.90 -37.50 -7.59
N ARG A 335 4.95 -38.42 -7.75
CA ARG A 335 4.80 -39.54 -6.81
C ARG A 335 6.17 -40.23 -6.78
N ARG A 336 6.84 -40.13 -5.62
CA ARG A 336 8.01 -40.93 -5.36
C ARG A 336 7.53 -42.38 -5.40
N GLY A 337 7.89 -43.10 -6.48
CA GLY A 337 7.74 -44.53 -6.59
C GLY A 337 8.66 -45.27 -5.62
#